data_ae3d87dcbab751d72abd99b7c1c11e61
#
_entry.id   ae3d87dcbab751d72abd99b7c1c11e61
#
_cell.length_a   1.000
_cell.length_b   1.000
_cell.length_c   1.000
_cell.angle_alpha   90.00
_cell.angle_beta   90.00
_cell.angle_gamma   90.00
#
_symmetry.space_group_name_H-M   'P 1'
#
loop_
_entity.id
_entity.type
_entity.pdbx_description
1 polymer ?
#
loop_
_entity_poly.entity_id
_entity_poly.type
_entity_poly.pdbx_seq_one_letter_code
_entity_poly.pdbx_strand_id
1 'polypeptide(L)'
;MGMKEVLSKSKSLCKSLKGKVVLDVGCNDGSLLDFFKKERATTVGIEPTNAVDEAKLKGHIIYKSYIDKNTVSKIKKKFKRIDIITFTNVFAHIEDLRLLIKNLKTLMSEETFLIIENHYLGSVIKKKQFDTFYHEHPRTYSLQSFFKISNLLNANLIHHSFPKRYGGNIRVIYS
;
A
#
# COMPACT_ATOMS: atom_id res chain seq x y z
N MET A 1 -9.56 -13.35 -0.98
CA MET A 1 -10.70 -12.42 -1.00
C MET A 1 -10.21 -10.96 -1.04
N GLY A 2 -9.43 -10.47 -0.10
CA GLY A 2 -9.03 -9.06 -0.04
C GLY A 2 -8.18 -8.51 -1.18
N MET A 3 -7.25 -9.30 -1.73
CA MET A 3 -6.46 -8.86 -2.91
C MET A 3 -7.34 -8.62 -4.14
N LYS A 4 -8.37 -9.45 -4.35
CA LYS A 4 -9.37 -9.24 -5.41
C LYS A 4 -10.17 -7.96 -5.21
N GLU A 5 -10.45 -7.58 -3.95
CA GLU A 5 -11.15 -6.34 -3.64
C GLU A 5 -10.28 -5.11 -3.90
N VAL A 6 -8.97 -5.17 -3.56
CA VAL A 6 -8.00 -4.11 -3.91
C VAL A 6 -7.94 -3.95 -5.43
N LEU A 7 -7.81 -5.05 -6.18
CA LEU A 7 -7.84 -5.01 -7.64
C LEU A 7 -9.15 -4.40 -8.17
N SER A 8 -10.31 -4.85 -7.68
CA SER A 8 -11.62 -4.34 -8.11
C SER A 8 -11.74 -2.83 -7.88
N LYS A 9 -11.31 -2.35 -6.71
CA LYS A 9 -11.28 -0.92 -6.42
C LYS A 9 -10.32 -0.16 -7.35
N SER A 10 -9.13 -0.69 -7.59
CA SER A 10 -8.17 -0.11 -8.53
C SER A 10 -8.74 0.02 -9.94
N LYS A 11 -9.47 -1.00 -10.41
CA LYS A 11 -10.16 -0.97 -11.72
C LYS A 11 -11.26 0.10 -11.75
N SER A 12 -12.02 0.26 -10.67
CA SER A 12 -13.06 1.31 -10.62
C SER A 12 -12.50 2.72 -10.64
N LEU A 13 -11.29 2.93 -10.09
CA LEU A 13 -10.61 4.22 -10.07
C LEU A 13 -9.97 4.56 -11.42
N CYS A 14 -9.30 3.58 -12.04
CA CYS A 14 -8.51 3.80 -13.26
C CYS A 14 -9.24 3.45 -14.56
N LYS A 15 -10.47 2.91 -14.50
CA LYS A 15 -11.24 2.33 -15.64
C LYS A 15 -10.50 1.17 -16.32
N SER A 16 -9.21 1.30 -16.60
CA SER A 16 -8.32 0.27 -17.16
C SER A 16 -6.99 0.28 -16.45
N LEU A 17 -6.45 -0.89 -16.19
CA LEU A 17 -5.11 -1.07 -15.59
C LEU A 17 -4.03 -1.38 -16.64
N LYS A 18 -4.41 -1.57 -17.90
CA LYS A 18 -3.46 -1.81 -18.99
C LYS A 18 -2.48 -0.64 -19.12
N GLY A 19 -1.17 -0.94 -19.00
CA GLY A 19 -0.10 0.04 -19.09
C GLY A 19 0.07 0.93 -17.87
N LYS A 20 -0.76 0.77 -16.84
CA LYS A 20 -0.62 1.47 -15.56
C LYS A 20 0.55 0.93 -14.76
N VAL A 21 1.25 1.78 -14.02
CA VAL A 21 2.32 1.40 -13.10
C VAL A 21 1.75 1.26 -11.70
N VAL A 22 1.85 0.07 -11.14
CA VAL A 22 1.38 -0.27 -9.79
C VAL A 22 2.58 -0.60 -8.92
N LEU A 23 2.74 0.13 -7.83
CA LEU A 23 3.76 -0.06 -6.81
C LEU A 23 3.12 -0.65 -5.55
N ASP A 24 3.52 -1.86 -5.16
CA ASP A 24 3.12 -2.48 -3.90
C ASP A 24 4.26 -2.43 -2.89
N VAL A 25 4.04 -1.78 -1.77
CA VAL A 25 5.01 -1.64 -0.68
C VAL A 25 4.74 -2.71 0.38
N GLY A 26 5.75 -3.54 0.65
CA GLY A 26 5.60 -4.79 1.39
C GLY A 26 4.94 -5.86 0.53
N CYS A 27 5.43 -6.02 -0.69
CA CYS A 27 4.79 -6.89 -1.69
C CYS A 27 4.94 -8.38 -1.39
N ASN A 28 5.75 -8.76 -0.41
CA ASN A 28 6.02 -10.15 -0.03
C ASN A 28 6.40 -10.99 -1.27
N ASP A 29 5.72 -12.10 -1.51
CA ASP A 29 5.88 -13.02 -2.64
C ASP A 29 5.30 -12.49 -3.97
N GLY A 30 4.75 -11.29 -4.00
CA GLY A 30 4.13 -10.67 -5.18
C GLY A 30 2.71 -11.14 -5.49
N SER A 31 2.05 -11.85 -4.57
CA SER A 31 0.69 -12.38 -4.80
C SER A 31 -0.35 -11.30 -5.15
N LEU A 32 -0.26 -10.09 -4.58
CA LEU A 32 -1.12 -8.98 -4.98
C LEU A 32 -0.75 -8.47 -6.38
N LEU A 33 0.54 -8.37 -6.66
CA LEU A 33 1.05 -7.91 -7.96
C LEU A 33 0.63 -8.85 -9.11
N ASP A 34 0.49 -10.16 -8.86
CA ASP A 34 0.00 -11.13 -9.84
C ASP A 34 -1.40 -10.75 -10.37
N PHE A 35 -2.29 -10.25 -9.52
CA PHE A 35 -3.60 -9.80 -9.95
C PHE A 35 -3.52 -8.60 -10.88
N PHE A 36 -2.64 -7.64 -10.58
CA PHE A 36 -2.42 -6.48 -11.43
C PHE A 36 -1.73 -6.84 -12.76
N LYS A 37 -0.78 -7.79 -12.73
CA LYS A 37 -0.08 -8.29 -13.92
C LYS A 37 -1.05 -8.94 -14.91
N LYS A 38 -2.04 -9.71 -14.43
CA LYS A 38 -3.11 -10.28 -15.27
C LYS A 38 -3.95 -9.22 -15.99
N GLU A 39 -4.08 -8.03 -15.42
CA GLU A 39 -4.73 -6.86 -16.03
C GLU A 39 -3.76 -6.04 -16.92
N ARG A 40 -2.57 -6.57 -17.24
CA ARG A 40 -1.54 -5.95 -18.09
C ARG A 40 -0.97 -4.64 -17.50
N ALA A 41 -0.95 -4.50 -16.17
CA ALA A 41 -0.24 -3.43 -15.50
C ALA A 41 1.26 -3.73 -15.43
N THR A 42 2.08 -2.70 -15.36
CA THR A 42 3.48 -2.80 -14.96
C THR A 42 3.53 -2.89 -13.45
N THR A 43 4.06 -4.00 -12.93
CA THR A 43 4.05 -4.32 -11.51
C THR A 43 5.41 -4.11 -10.89
N VAL A 44 5.45 -3.31 -9.84
CA VAL A 44 6.66 -2.94 -9.09
C VAL A 44 6.43 -3.28 -7.63
N GLY A 45 7.41 -3.90 -6.98
CA GLY A 45 7.35 -4.25 -5.56
C GLY A 45 8.53 -3.70 -4.79
N ILE A 46 8.29 -3.32 -3.54
CA ILE A 46 9.32 -3.04 -2.53
C ILE A 46 9.10 -4.05 -1.40
N GLU A 47 10.15 -4.81 -1.03
CA GLU A 47 10.09 -5.80 0.04
C GLU A 47 11.49 -6.04 0.59
N PRO A 48 11.75 -5.91 1.90
CA PRO A 48 13.09 -6.09 2.45
C PRO A 48 13.48 -7.56 2.66
N THR A 49 12.52 -8.48 2.75
CA THR A 49 12.75 -9.89 3.09
C THR A 49 13.15 -10.75 1.87
N ASN A 50 13.47 -12.01 2.11
CA ASN A 50 13.78 -12.97 1.06
C ASN A 50 12.55 -13.41 0.23
N ALA A 51 11.33 -13.07 0.65
CA ALA A 51 10.12 -13.33 -0.14
C ALA A 51 10.15 -12.69 -1.54
N VAL A 52 11.02 -11.69 -1.74
CA VAL A 52 11.27 -11.06 -3.05
C VAL A 52 11.72 -12.02 -4.14
N ASP A 53 12.35 -13.13 -3.79
CA ASP A 53 12.89 -14.05 -4.79
C ASP A 53 11.76 -14.75 -5.55
N GLU A 54 10.69 -15.10 -4.86
CA GLU A 54 9.47 -15.63 -5.49
C GLU A 54 8.78 -14.56 -6.36
N ALA A 55 8.66 -13.32 -5.87
CA ALA A 55 8.09 -12.22 -6.63
C ALA A 55 8.88 -11.93 -7.93
N LYS A 56 10.23 -12.02 -7.89
CA LYS A 56 11.08 -11.88 -9.08
C LYS A 56 10.85 -13.01 -10.08
N LEU A 57 10.75 -14.28 -9.61
CA LEU A 57 10.45 -15.44 -10.46
C LEU A 57 9.11 -15.28 -11.18
N LYS A 58 8.14 -14.65 -10.55
CA LYS A 58 6.86 -14.29 -11.18
C LYS A 58 6.98 -13.14 -12.20
N GLY A 59 8.18 -12.55 -12.34
CA GLY A 59 8.50 -11.51 -13.33
C GLY A 59 8.02 -10.10 -12.94
N HIS A 60 7.93 -9.80 -11.66
CA HIS A 60 7.71 -8.45 -11.17
C HIS A 60 9.02 -7.67 -11.08
N ILE A 61 8.94 -6.35 -11.17
CA ILE A 61 10.09 -5.46 -10.96
C ILE A 61 10.23 -5.22 -9.46
N ILE A 62 11.25 -5.80 -8.83
CA ILE A 62 11.37 -5.84 -7.38
C ILE A 62 12.60 -5.06 -6.90
N TYR A 63 12.39 -4.25 -5.88
CA TYR A 63 13.42 -3.61 -5.08
C TYR A 63 13.49 -4.31 -3.72
N LYS A 64 14.57 -5.07 -3.46
CA LYS A 64 14.84 -5.70 -2.15
C LYS A 64 15.36 -4.63 -1.20
N SER A 65 14.46 -3.90 -0.58
CA SER A 65 14.76 -2.75 0.28
C SER A 65 13.55 -2.34 1.09
N TYR A 66 13.75 -1.46 2.06
CA TYR A 66 12.69 -0.64 2.62
C TYR A 66 12.31 0.50 1.65
N ILE A 67 11.16 1.16 1.91
CA ILE A 67 10.77 2.38 1.19
C ILE A 67 11.60 3.57 1.71
N ASP A 68 12.87 3.59 1.36
CA ASP A 68 13.83 4.64 1.69
C ASP A 68 14.03 5.64 0.54
N LYS A 69 14.75 6.73 0.82
CA LYS A 69 15.05 7.79 -0.14
C LYS A 69 15.76 7.26 -1.41
N ASN A 70 16.66 6.29 -1.26
CA ASN A 70 17.43 5.72 -2.36
C ASN A 70 16.54 4.91 -3.30
N THR A 71 15.72 4.03 -2.74
CA THR A 71 14.74 3.21 -3.48
C THR A 71 13.72 4.09 -4.21
N VAL A 72 13.19 5.11 -3.53
CA VAL A 72 12.29 6.10 -4.12
C VAL A 72 12.94 6.81 -5.31
N SER A 73 14.20 7.24 -5.18
CA SER A 73 14.95 7.88 -6.27
C SER A 73 15.12 6.96 -7.48
N LYS A 74 15.45 5.67 -7.26
CA LYS A 74 15.56 4.67 -8.32
C LYS A 74 14.22 4.47 -9.06
N ILE A 75 13.11 4.39 -8.31
CA ILE A 75 11.77 4.24 -8.88
C ILE A 75 11.40 5.47 -9.71
N LYS A 76 11.59 6.69 -9.19
CA LYS A 76 11.32 7.93 -9.93
C LYS A 76 12.14 8.08 -11.21
N LYS A 77 13.40 7.63 -11.20
CA LYS A 77 14.24 7.64 -12.41
C LYS A 77 13.74 6.65 -13.47
N LYS A 78 13.19 5.51 -13.05
CA LYS A 78 12.73 4.44 -13.95
C LYS A 78 11.33 4.67 -14.48
N PHE A 79 10.44 5.25 -13.68
CA PHE A 79 9.03 5.43 -14.03
C PHE A 79 8.67 6.91 -14.02
N LYS A 80 8.14 7.39 -15.14
CA LYS A 80 7.67 8.79 -15.27
C LYS A 80 6.55 9.09 -14.27
N ARG A 81 5.68 8.09 -14.00
CA ARG A 81 4.53 8.19 -13.10
C ARG A 81 4.27 6.83 -12.46
N ILE A 82 3.79 6.86 -11.22
CA ILE A 82 3.16 5.73 -10.54
C ILE A 82 1.66 6.01 -10.49
N ASP A 83 0.85 5.11 -11.05
CA ASP A 83 -0.59 5.30 -11.10
C ASP A 83 -1.29 4.84 -9.82
N ILE A 84 -0.79 3.75 -9.22
CA ILE A 84 -1.34 3.20 -7.98
C ILE A 84 -0.19 2.82 -7.04
N ILE A 85 -0.32 3.20 -5.78
CA ILE A 85 0.55 2.72 -4.69
C ILE A 85 -0.32 1.95 -3.70
N THR A 86 0.10 0.75 -3.30
CA THR A 86 -0.62 -0.09 -2.35
C THR A 86 0.23 -0.39 -1.12
N PHE A 87 -0.43 -0.40 0.05
CA PHE A 87 0.05 -0.92 1.32
C PHE A 87 -1.01 -1.87 1.88
N THR A 88 -0.72 -3.16 1.93
CA THR A 88 -1.68 -4.15 2.43
C THR A 88 -1.12 -4.83 3.67
N ASN A 89 -1.59 -4.43 4.85
CA ASN A 89 -1.13 -4.85 6.18
C ASN A 89 0.37 -4.62 6.44
N VAL A 90 0.92 -3.56 5.91
CA VAL A 90 2.33 -3.16 6.05
C VAL A 90 2.47 -1.80 6.71
N PHE A 91 1.48 -0.93 6.55
CA PHE A 91 1.56 0.46 7.00
C PHE A 91 1.77 0.60 8.52
N ALA A 92 1.27 -0.37 9.32
CA ALA A 92 1.46 -0.42 10.77
C ALA A 92 2.89 -0.77 11.19
N HIS A 93 3.65 -1.47 10.34
CA HIS A 93 5.03 -1.89 10.61
C HIS A 93 6.07 -0.79 10.34
N ILE A 94 5.67 0.34 9.75
CA ILE A 94 6.60 1.39 9.38
C ILE A 94 6.86 2.30 10.57
N GLU A 95 8.09 2.29 11.08
CA GLU A 95 8.49 3.05 12.27
C GLU A 95 8.57 4.56 12.02
N ASP A 96 9.20 4.99 10.92
CA ASP A 96 9.33 6.42 10.59
C ASP A 96 8.22 6.87 9.62
N LEU A 97 7.08 7.25 10.20
CA LEU A 97 5.95 7.77 9.43
C LEU A 97 6.29 9.11 8.72
N ARG A 98 7.17 9.94 9.30
CA ARG A 98 7.52 11.24 8.69
C ARG A 98 8.34 11.02 7.42
N LEU A 99 9.30 10.12 7.47
CA LEU A 99 10.09 9.72 6.30
C LEU A 99 9.20 9.06 5.25
N LEU A 100 8.29 8.17 5.65
CA LEU A 100 7.33 7.55 4.74
C LEU A 100 6.49 8.61 4.01
N ILE A 101 5.89 9.56 4.71
CA ILE A 101 5.08 10.63 4.12
C ILE A 101 5.91 11.44 3.10
N LYS A 102 7.16 11.78 3.45
CA LYS A 102 8.08 12.49 2.53
C LYS A 102 8.35 11.67 1.26
N ASN A 103 8.58 10.38 1.40
CA ASN A 103 8.83 9.45 0.31
C ASN A 103 7.59 9.27 -0.57
N LEU A 104 6.41 9.14 0.03
CA LEU A 104 5.14 9.07 -0.70
C LEU A 104 4.88 10.34 -1.50
N LYS A 105 5.06 11.53 -0.91
CA LYS A 105 4.97 12.82 -1.65
C LYS A 105 5.88 12.87 -2.87
N THR A 106 7.06 12.26 -2.79
CA THR A 106 7.99 12.19 -3.93
C THR A 106 7.48 11.27 -5.04
N LEU A 107 6.84 10.15 -4.67
CA LEU A 107 6.33 9.14 -5.61
C LEU A 107 4.99 9.52 -6.23
N MET A 108 4.12 10.17 -5.45
CA MET A 108 2.77 10.54 -5.87
C MET A 108 2.78 11.75 -6.82
N SER A 109 1.77 11.80 -7.66
CA SER A 109 1.33 12.93 -8.47
C SER A 109 -0.17 13.11 -8.26
N GLU A 110 -0.77 14.16 -8.81
CA GLU A 110 -2.22 14.41 -8.75
C GLU A 110 -3.07 13.26 -9.34
N GLU A 111 -2.48 12.42 -10.19
CA GLU A 111 -3.15 11.27 -10.80
C GLU A 111 -2.84 9.94 -10.10
N THR A 112 -2.11 9.95 -8.99
CA THR A 112 -1.74 8.75 -8.24
C THR A 112 -2.82 8.40 -7.21
N PHE A 113 -3.30 7.16 -7.23
CA PHE A 113 -4.13 6.62 -6.15
C PHE A 113 -3.27 5.89 -5.14
N LEU A 114 -3.37 6.27 -3.87
CA LEU A 114 -2.74 5.57 -2.76
C LEU A 114 -3.81 4.77 -2.01
N ILE A 115 -3.66 3.45 -1.96
CA ILE A 115 -4.56 2.52 -1.29
C ILE A 115 -3.83 1.92 -0.07
N ILE A 116 -4.36 2.16 1.12
CA ILE A 116 -3.83 1.59 2.36
C ILE A 116 -4.90 0.70 2.98
N GLU A 117 -4.56 -0.56 3.27
CA GLU A 117 -5.38 -1.46 4.08
C GLU A 117 -4.59 -1.89 5.31
N ASN A 118 -5.19 -1.72 6.49
CA ASN A 118 -4.53 -2.02 7.75
C ASN A 118 -5.53 -2.42 8.84
N HIS A 119 -5.06 -2.98 9.95
CA HIS A 119 -5.89 -3.21 11.14
C HIS A 119 -6.55 -1.92 11.60
N TYR A 120 -7.84 -2.00 11.94
CA TYR A 120 -8.63 -0.86 12.36
C TYR A 120 -8.76 -0.81 13.88
N LEU A 121 -8.27 0.25 14.50
CA LEU A 121 -8.31 0.44 15.95
C LEU A 121 -9.73 0.26 16.54
N GLY A 122 -10.75 0.77 15.86
CA GLY A 122 -12.12 0.59 16.31
C GLY A 122 -12.58 -0.88 16.36
N SER A 123 -12.11 -1.72 15.43
CA SER A 123 -12.40 -3.16 15.46
C SER A 123 -11.60 -3.87 16.56
N VAL A 124 -10.35 -3.49 16.75
CA VAL A 124 -9.47 -4.02 17.79
C VAL A 124 -10.11 -3.79 19.17
N ILE A 125 -10.51 -2.57 19.46
CA ILE A 125 -11.16 -2.22 20.73
C ILE A 125 -12.49 -2.97 20.89
N LYS A 126 -13.37 -2.90 19.87
CA LYS A 126 -14.71 -3.52 19.92
C LYS A 126 -14.65 -5.02 20.15
N LYS A 127 -13.65 -5.69 19.57
CA LYS A 127 -13.49 -7.15 19.64
C LYS A 127 -12.50 -7.61 20.69
N LYS A 128 -11.92 -6.68 21.47
CA LYS A 128 -10.92 -6.96 22.50
C LYS A 128 -9.71 -7.75 21.97
N GLN A 129 -9.22 -7.41 20.76
CA GLN A 129 -8.10 -8.07 20.09
C GLN A 129 -6.76 -7.52 20.60
N PHE A 130 -6.41 -7.80 21.85
CA PHE A 130 -5.19 -7.29 22.49
C PHE A 130 -3.91 -7.89 21.89
N ASP A 131 -4.00 -9.05 21.27
CA ASP A 131 -2.94 -9.72 20.49
C ASP A 131 -2.45 -8.91 19.29
N THR A 132 -3.22 -7.91 18.86
CA THR A 132 -2.83 -6.97 17.79
C THR A 132 -1.73 -5.99 18.25
N PHE A 133 -1.59 -5.76 19.56
CA PHE A 133 -0.59 -4.86 20.11
C PHE A 133 0.70 -5.63 20.44
N TYR A 134 1.64 -5.64 19.51
CA TYR A 134 2.95 -6.25 19.68
C TYR A 134 4.03 -5.41 18.99
N HIS A 135 5.31 -5.75 19.23
CA HIS A 135 6.45 -4.91 18.85
C HIS A 135 6.57 -4.60 17.36
N GLU A 136 6.05 -5.49 16.49
CA GLU A 136 6.04 -5.24 15.03
C GLU A 136 4.94 -4.27 14.59
N HIS A 137 3.96 -3.95 15.45
CA HIS A 137 2.92 -2.96 15.19
C HIS A 137 3.13 -1.70 16.05
N PRO A 138 4.14 -0.86 15.73
CA PRO A 138 4.41 0.35 16.50
C PRO A 138 3.26 1.35 16.46
N ARG A 139 2.31 1.16 15.55
CA ARG A 139 1.12 2.01 15.41
C ARG A 139 -0.12 1.22 15.07
N THR A 140 -1.25 1.64 15.66
CA THR A 140 -2.59 1.21 15.30
C THR A 140 -3.39 2.41 14.84
N TYR A 141 -4.12 2.27 13.74
CA TYR A 141 -4.75 3.40 13.07
C TYR A 141 -6.27 3.42 13.26
N SER A 142 -6.80 4.60 13.57
CA SER A 142 -8.21 4.94 13.49
C SER A 142 -8.50 5.65 12.15
N LEU A 143 -9.78 5.83 11.82
CA LEU A 143 -10.17 6.65 10.66
C LEU A 143 -9.66 8.11 10.81
N GLN A 144 -9.69 8.66 12.03
CA GLN A 144 -9.15 9.99 12.33
C GLN A 144 -7.64 10.09 12.04
N SER A 145 -6.89 9.03 12.31
CA SER A 145 -5.46 8.98 11.95
C SER A 145 -5.25 9.13 10.45
N PHE A 146 -6.10 8.50 9.63
CA PHE A 146 -6.03 8.58 8.18
C PHE A 146 -6.44 9.97 7.65
N PHE A 147 -7.38 10.67 8.28
CA PHE A 147 -7.64 12.08 7.94
C PHE A 147 -6.43 12.99 8.23
N LYS A 148 -5.71 12.76 9.33
CA LYS A 148 -4.45 13.48 9.60
C LYS A 148 -3.38 13.17 8.55
N ILE A 149 -3.27 11.91 8.13
CA ILE A 149 -2.34 11.50 7.05
C ILE A 149 -2.71 12.17 5.73
N SER A 150 -4.01 12.32 5.41
CA SER A 150 -4.50 13.08 4.25
C SER A 150 -3.89 14.49 4.22
N ASN A 151 -3.98 15.22 5.32
CA ASN A 151 -3.39 16.56 5.43
C ASN A 151 -1.86 16.55 5.26
N LEU A 152 -1.18 15.58 5.87
CA LEU A 152 0.27 15.42 5.75
C LEU A 152 0.72 15.10 4.32
N LEU A 153 -0.07 14.34 3.58
CA LEU A 153 0.20 13.99 2.18
C LEU A 153 -0.14 15.12 1.21
N ASN A 154 -0.95 16.09 1.61
CA ASN A 154 -1.65 17.04 0.72
C ASN A 154 -2.48 16.30 -0.34
N ALA A 155 -3.19 15.25 0.08
CA ALA A 155 -4.02 14.41 -0.78
C ALA A 155 -5.41 14.23 -0.14
N ASN A 156 -6.44 14.08 -0.95
CA ASN A 156 -7.79 13.91 -0.46
C ASN A 156 -8.06 12.44 -0.12
N LEU A 157 -8.63 12.16 1.05
CA LEU A 157 -9.19 10.85 1.38
C LEU A 157 -10.54 10.72 0.66
N ILE A 158 -10.54 10.05 -0.50
CA ILE A 158 -11.72 9.97 -1.39
C ILE A 158 -12.63 8.78 -1.09
N HIS A 159 -12.12 7.77 -0.37
CA HIS A 159 -12.91 6.59 0.00
C HIS A 159 -12.36 5.93 1.24
N HIS A 160 -13.25 5.37 2.07
CA HIS A 160 -12.89 4.41 3.11
C HIS A 160 -13.92 3.28 3.20
N SER A 161 -13.47 2.13 3.68
CA SER A 161 -14.31 0.95 3.91
C SER A 161 -13.72 0.09 5.03
N PHE A 162 -14.52 -0.82 5.58
CA PHE A 162 -14.14 -1.67 6.71
C PHE A 162 -14.21 -3.15 6.32
N PRO A 163 -13.16 -3.69 5.63
CA PRO A 163 -13.08 -5.11 5.31
C PRO A 163 -13.09 -5.98 6.58
N LYS A 164 -13.85 -7.09 6.55
CA LYS A 164 -13.96 -8.00 7.72
C LYS A 164 -12.74 -8.92 7.94
N ARG A 165 -11.66 -8.73 7.17
CA ARG A 165 -10.43 -9.54 7.26
C ARG A 165 -9.68 -9.28 8.56
N TYR A 166 -8.93 -10.28 9.02
CA TYR A 166 -8.03 -10.17 10.17
C TYR A 166 -8.69 -9.53 11.41
N GLY A 167 -9.94 -9.92 11.69
CA GLY A 167 -10.68 -9.32 12.79
C GLY A 167 -11.29 -7.95 12.52
N GLY A 168 -10.96 -7.30 11.41
CA GLY A 168 -11.52 -6.03 10.95
C GLY A 168 -10.43 -5.03 10.58
N ASN A 169 -10.32 -4.79 9.28
CA ASN A 169 -9.42 -3.81 8.69
C ASN A 169 -10.16 -2.51 8.37
N ILE A 170 -9.39 -1.46 8.15
CA ILE A 170 -9.81 -0.27 7.44
C ILE A 170 -9.04 -0.21 6.12
N ARG A 171 -9.73 0.10 5.04
CA ARG A 171 -9.13 0.44 3.75
C ARG A 171 -9.45 1.88 3.43
N VAL A 172 -8.43 2.66 3.12
CA VAL A 172 -8.55 4.06 2.71
C VAL A 172 -7.92 4.27 1.34
N ILE A 173 -8.44 5.23 0.60
CA ILE A 173 -7.95 5.61 -0.72
C ILE A 173 -7.77 7.12 -0.77
N TYR A 174 -6.59 7.54 -1.20
CA TYR A 174 -6.23 8.95 -1.42
C TYR A 174 -6.00 9.23 -2.91
N SER A 175 -6.29 10.47 -3.27
CA SER A 175 -6.05 11.03 -4.61
C SER A 175 -5.63 12.49 -4.47
#